data_2a1d0513e85cbfb3b9a9696eb85712c3
#
_entry.id   2a1d0513e85cbfb3b9a9696eb85712c3
#
_cell.length_a   1.000
_cell.length_b   1.000
_cell.length_c   1.000
_cell.angle_alpha   90.00
_cell.angle_beta   90.00
_cell.angle_gamma   90.00
#
_symmetry.space_group_name_H-M   'P 1'
#
loop_
_entity.id
_entity.type
_entity.pdbx_description
1 polymer ?
#
loop_
_entity_poly.entity_id
_entity_poly.type
_entity_poly.pdbx_seq_one_letter_code
_entity_poly.pdbx_strand_id
1 'polypeptide(L)'
;MNTLFEKTTSIRDISRRNYLVQLKLIYNLLAAKKVNSINNINVKQFTSLLLNNQSKLKKILSSKYKPNTIRTKIISIKVYLKLALGKDDKRVKSYDSWFDSLTADIDKTAGQKTPAEKEQWTTMEALNEKMDILIKEFKTLIKEPLTKTNYNKIRNIFIVSLHVLLPNPRRNIWRTVIYTSKKHHDSIPKETRDMHNYLIAEKDMRLILNIQKNQLSQTIDLGKLVQKFKQILNSYVKKLSIENGDLLLQTSAGGHLTQNYYSNILKKTIGIGSSMIRKVYATENTNND
;
A
#
# COMPACT_ATOMS: atom_id res chain seq x y z
N MET A 1 -4.33 -27.90 2.94
CA MET A 1 -3.69 -26.71 3.58
C MET A 1 -4.66 -25.55 3.79
N ASN A 2 -5.53 -25.21 2.87
CA ASN A 2 -6.54 -24.14 3.05
C ASN A 2 -7.37 -24.32 4.33
N THR A 3 -7.86 -25.53 4.59
CA THR A 3 -8.66 -25.85 5.80
C THR A 3 -7.93 -25.56 7.13
N LEU A 4 -6.60 -25.57 7.15
CA LEU A 4 -5.81 -25.20 8.34
C LEU A 4 -5.90 -23.70 8.61
N PHE A 5 -5.91 -22.87 7.56
CA PHE A 5 -6.02 -21.42 7.67
C PHE A 5 -7.46 -20.92 7.80
N GLU A 6 -8.43 -21.63 7.26
CA GLU A 6 -9.86 -21.27 7.31
C GLU A 6 -10.42 -21.29 8.74
N LYS A 7 -9.91 -22.19 9.58
CA LYS A 7 -10.28 -22.28 11.00
C LYS A 7 -9.78 -21.12 11.85
N THR A 8 -8.99 -20.18 11.29
CA THR A 8 -8.34 -19.13 12.05
C THR A 8 -8.98 -17.77 11.72
N THR A 9 -9.90 -17.33 12.58
CA THR A 9 -10.61 -16.03 12.42
C THR A 9 -9.72 -14.80 12.66
N SER A 10 -8.59 -14.97 13.37
CA SER A 10 -7.65 -13.88 13.69
C SER A 10 -6.77 -13.41 12.52
N ILE A 11 -6.72 -14.15 11.40
CA ILE A 11 -5.89 -13.81 10.24
C ILE A 11 -6.78 -13.19 9.17
N ARG A 12 -6.49 -11.94 8.78
CA ARG A 12 -7.20 -11.26 7.69
C ARG A 12 -7.06 -12.03 6.37
N ASP A 13 -8.09 -12.05 5.55
CA ASP A 13 -8.12 -12.79 4.28
C ASP A 13 -6.97 -12.45 3.33
N ILE A 14 -6.61 -11.17 3.22
CA ILE A 14 -5.48 -10.76 2.39
C ILE A 14 -4.15 -11.32 2.90
N SER A 15 -3.95 -11.38 4.22
CA SER A 15 -2.76 -11.98 4.83
C SER A 15 -2.75 -13.49 4.61
N ARG A 16 -3.90 -14.14 4.79
CA ARG A 16 -4.08 -15.58 4.54
C ARG A 16 -3.69 -15.95 3.11
N ARG A 17 -4.22 -15.22 2.11
CA ARG A 17 -3.87 -15.44 0.69
C ARG A 17 -2.37 -15.28 0.45
N ASN A 18 -1.76 -14.25 1.01
CA ASN A 18 -0.32 -14.03 0.89
C ASN A 18 0.50 -15.15 1.52
N TYR A 19 0.13 -15.62 2.71
CA TYR A 19 0.82 -16.75 3.36
C TYR A 19 0.73 -18.02 2.51
N LEU A 20 -0.43 -18.35 1.99
CA LEU A 20 -0.63 -19.52 1.14
C LEU A 20 0.22 -19.47 -0.14
N VAL A 21 0.33 -18.31 -0.78
CA VAL A 21 1.23 -18.11 -1.93
C VAL A 21 2.69 -18.33 -1.55
N GLN A 22 3.15 -17.76 -0.43
CA GLN A 22 4.54 -17.94 0.02
C GLN A 22 4.82 -19.39 0.39
N LEU A 23 3.92 -20.07 1.08
CA LEU A 23 4.07 -21.48 1.48
C LEU A 23 4.14 -22.40 0.27
N LYS A 24 3.34 -22.18 -0.78
CA LYS A 24 3.42 -22.92 -2.04
C LYS A 24 4.81 -22.74 -2.69
N LEU A 25 5.31 -21.50 -2.74
CA LEU A 25 6.65 -21.22 -3.28
C LEU A 25 7.74 -21.95 -2.47
N ILE A 26 7.66 -21.93 -1.13
CA ILE A 26 8.60 -22.60 -0.24
C ILE A 26 8.54 -24.12 -0.42
N TYR A 27 7.35 -24.70 -0.51
CA TYR A 27 7.19 -26.11 -0.81
C TYR A 27 7.92 -26.48 -2.11
N ASN A 28 7.67 -25.73 -3.18
CA ASN A 28 8.28 -25.97 -4.49
C ASN A 28 9.81 -25.76 -4.53
N LEU A 29 10.38 -25.07 -3.54
CA LEU A 29 11.84 -24.94 -3.38
C LEU A 29 12.47 -26.15 -2.68
N LEU A 30 11.71 -26.85 -1.84
CA LEU A 30 12.21 -27.95 -1.02
C LEU A 30 11.83 -29.33 -1.55
N ALA A 31 10.64 -29.47 -2.14
CA ALA A 31 10.10 -30.73 -2.57
C ALA A 31 10.73 -31.19 -3.90
N ALA A 32 10.87 -32.51 -4.05
CA ALA A 32 11.33 -33.12 -5.31
C ALA A 32 10.32 -32.91 -6.45
N LYS A 33 9.02 -32.96 -6.12
CA LYS A 33 7.93 -32.74 -7.08
C LYS A 33 7.21 -31.43 -6.77
N LYS A 34 7.17 -30.53 -7.76
CA LYS A 34 6.46 -29.25 -7.66
C LYS A 34 4.95 -29.44 -7.74
N VAL A 35 4.21 -28.52 -7.10
CA VAL A 35 2.73 -28.49 -7.15
C VAL A 35 2.23 -27.17 -7.74
N ASN A 36 1.12 -27.26 -8.47
CA ASN A 36 0.47 -26.09 -9.05
C ASN A 36 -0.55 -25.45 -8.10
N SER A 37 -1.08 -26.22 -7.15
CA SER A 37 -2.03 -25.73 -6.15
C SER A 37 -1.54 -26.03 -4.73
N ILE A 38 -1.82 -25.08 -3.82
CA ILE A 38 -1.56 -25.23 -2.38
C ILE A 38 -2.40 -26.37 -1.77
N ASN A 39 -3.56 -26.67 -2.37
CA ASN A 39 -4.45 -27.74 -1.90
C ASN A 39 -3.84 -29.14 -2.07
N ASN A 40 -2.89 -29.29 -3.00
CA ASN A 40 -2.18 -30.56 -3.27
C ASN A 40 -1.04 -30.80 -2.27
N ILE A 41 -0.85 -29.92 -1.29
CA ILE A 41 0.19 -30.06 -0.28
C ILE A 41 -0.37 -30.75 0.95
N ASN A 42 0.17 -31.92 1.29
CA ASN A 42 -0.13 -32.63 2.52
C ASN A 42 0.52 -31.90 3.71
N VAL A 43 -0.29 -31.58 4.73
CA VAL A 43 0.14 -30.79 5.92
C VAL A 43 1.25 -31.50 6.68
N LYS A 44 1.10 -32.79 6.98
CA LYS A 44 2.10 -33.55 7.77
C LYS A 44 3.43 -33.65 7.01
N GLN A 45 3.37 -33.96 5.71
CA GLN A 45 4.55 -34.05 4.85
C GLN A 45 5.28 -32.71 4.72
N PHE A 46 4.55 -31.61 4.56
CA PHE A 46 5.16 -30.29 4.46
C PHE A 46 5.77 -29.82 5.78
N THR A 47 5.09 -30.10 6.90
CA THR A 47 5.65 -29.84 8.23
C THR A 47 6.98 -30.55 8.43
N SER A 48 7.06 -31.86 8.13
CA SER A 48 8.31 -32.64 8.19
C SER A 48 9.38 -32.06 7.25
N LEU A 49 8.99 -31.70 6.02
CA LEU A 49 9.89 -31.11 5.04
C LEU A 49 10.54 -29.81 5.54
N LEU A 50 9.75 -28.93 6.16
CA LEU A 50 10.25 -27.69 6.74
C LEU A 50 11.18 -27.94 7.92
N LEU A 51 10.81 -28.80 8.85
CA LEU A 51 11.60 -29.08 10.06
C LEU A 51 12.95 -29.73 9.73
N ASN A 52 12.97 -30.66 8.75
CA ASN A 52 14.17 -31.40 8.40
C ASN A 52 15.10 -30.66 7.42
N ASN A 53 14.63 -29.61 6.76
CA ASN A 53 15.39 -28.91 5.71
C ASN A 53 15.60 -27.41 6.00
N GLN A 54 15.55 -26.96 7.24
CA GLN A 54 15.69 -25.55 7.60
C GLN A 54 17.01 -24.94 7.09
N SER A 55 18.15 -25.62 7.29
CA SER A 55 19.46 -25.14 6.84
C SER A 55 19.55 -25.04 5.32
N LYS A 56 18.99 -26.02 4.60
CA LYS A 56 18.89 -26.01 3.14
C LYS A 56 18.03 -24.86 2.67
N LEU A 57 16.87 -24.65 3.31
CA LEU A 57 15.96 -23.55 2.99
C LEU A 57 16.62 -22.19 3.23
N LYS A 58 17.35 -22.03 4.35
CA LYS A 58 18.11 -20.81 4.65
C LYS A 58 19.09 -20.47 3.53
N LYS A 59 19.88 -21.43 3.09
CA LYS A 59 20.83 -21.26 1.96
C LYS A 59 20.10 -20.85 0.67
N ILE A 60 19.02 -21.55 0.30
CA ILE A 60 18.25 -21.26 -0.92
C ILE A 60 17.62 -19.85 -0.86
N LEU A 61 17.04 -19.48 0.27
CA LEU A 61 16.40 -18.17 0.38
C LEU A 61 17.43 -17.03 0.36
N SER A 62 18.56 -17.19 1.04
CA SER A 62 19.64 -16.18 1.08
C SER A 62 20.29 -15.96 -0.30
N SER A 63 20.37 -17.00 -1.14
CA SER A 63 20.92 -16.85 -2.50
C SER A 63 19.93 -16.21 -3.50
N LYS A 64 18.62 -16.29 -3.23
CA LYS A 64 17.59 -15.88 -4.21
C LYS A 64 16.86 -14.59 -3.85
N TYR A 65 16.83 -14.18 -2.58
CA TYR A 65 15.95 -13.11 -2.14
C TYR A 65 16.65 -12.12 -1.22
N LYS A 66 16.18 -10.86 -1.25
CA LYS A 66 16.60 -9.82 -0.32
C LYS A 66 16.09 -10.08 1.10
N PRO A 67 16.78 -9.62 2.15
CA PRO A 67 16.45 -9.89 3.56
C PRO A 67 14.96 -9.65 3.90
N ASN A 68 14.38 -8.53 3.50
CA ASN A 68 12.96 -8.24 3.75
C ASN A 68 11.99 -9.24 3.09
N THR A 69 12.34 -9.79 1.92
CA THR A 69 11.56 -10.85 1.26
C THR A 69 11.68 -12.16 2.01
N ILE A 70 12.88 -12.49 2.51
CA ILE A 70 13.13 -13.68 3.34
C ILE A 70 12.31 -13.56 4.63
N ARG A 71 12.34 -12.41 5.31
CA ARG A 71 11.54 -12.15 6.52
C ARG A 71 10.06 -12.42 6.30
N THR A 72 9.48 -11.97 5.20
CA THR A 72 8.08 -12.24 4.85
C THR A 72 7.80 -13.73 4.68
N LYS A 73 8.72 -14.47 4.07
CA LYS A 73 8.60 -15.93 3.89
C LYS A 73 8.69 -16.67 5.23
N ILE A 74 9.58 -16.24 6.13
CA ILE A 74 9.71 -16.83 7.47
C ILE A 74 8.44 -16.59 8.29
N ILE A 75 7.84 -15.40 8.21
CA ILE A 75 6.54 -15.12 8.86
C ILE A 75 5.49 -16.14 8.40
N SER A 76 5.42 -16.41 7.10
CA SER A 76 4.45 -17.38 6.57
C SER A 76 4.70 -18.79 7.10
N ILE A 77 5.98 -19.21 7.23
CA ILE A 77 6.35 -20.50 7.82
C ILE A 77 5.99 -20.54 9.31
N LYS A 78 6.32 -19.49 10.08
CA LYS A 78 6.01 -19.42 11.52
C LYS A 78 4.51 -19.53 11.76
N VAL A 79 3.70 -18.78 11.01
CA VAL A 79 2.24 -18.86 11.11
C VAL A 79 1.76 -20.28 10.78
N TYR A 80 2.24 -20.87 9.71
CA TYR A 80 1.87 -22.22 9.32
C TYR A 80 2.25 -23.26 10.39
N LEU A 81 3.50 -23.23 10.88
CA LEU A 81 3.96 -24.19 11.91
C LEU A 81 3.19 -24.05 13.22
N LYS A 82 2.89 -22.81 13.65
CA LYS A 82 2.05 -22.57 14.83
C LYS A 82 0.63 -23.10 14.68
N LEU A 83 0.07 -23.07 13.49
CA LEU A 83 -1.24 -23.67 13.20
C LEU A 83 -1.18 -25.20 13.12
N ALA A 84 -0.11 -25.76 12.59
CA ALA A 84 0.03 -27.20 12.36
C ALA A 84 0.47 -27.99 13.61
N LEU A 85 1.26 -27.35 14.49
CA LEU A 85 1.90 -28.00 15.64
C LEU A 85 1.42 -27.46 17.01
N GLY A 86 0.79 -26.27 17.02
CA GLY A 86 0.49 -25.52 18.23
C GLY A 86 1.47 -24.36 18.48
N LYS A 87 1.00 -23.36 19.24
CA LYS A 87 1.76 -22.11 19.45
C LYS A 87 3.08 -22.33 20.20
N ASP A 88 3.10 -23.27 21.14
CA ASP A 88 4.20 -23.48 22.08
C ASP A 88 5.13 -24.65 21.70
N ASP A 89 4.96 -25.21 20.50
CA ASP A 89 5.78 -26.30 20.03
C ASP A 89 7.25 -25.86 19.90
N LYS A 90 8.15 -26.56 20.64
CA LYS A 90 9.59 -26.24 20.68
C LYS A 90 10.25 -26.25 19.31
N ARG A 91 9.72 -27.01 18.34
CA ARG A 91 10.26 -27.09 16.97
C ARG A 91 10.07 -25.79 16.17
N VAL A 92 9.15 -24.93 16.59
CA VAL A 92 8.95 -23.61 15.96
C VAL A 92 10.04 -22.63 16.38
N LYS A 93 10.67 -22.82 17.56
CA LYS A 93 11.68 -21.89 18.11
C LYS A 93 12.87 -21.64 17.18
N SER A 94 13.30 -22.63 16.41
CA SER A 94 14.40 -22.46 15.45
C SER A 94 14.07 -21.45 14.33
N TYR A 95 12.80 -21.38 13.93
CA TYR A 95 12.32 -20.38 12.98
C TYR A 95 12.11 -19.01 13.64
N ASP A 96 11.75 -18.97 14.93
CA ASP A 96 11.68 -17.73 15.68
C ASP A 96 13.08 -17.11 15.80
N SER A 97 14.09 -17.88 16.21
CA SER A 97 15.48 -17.42 16.28
C SER A 97 16.04 -16.95 14.93
N TRP A 98 15.71 -17.64 13.85
CA TRP A 98 16.11 -17.17 12.51
C TRP A 98 15.43 -15.86 12.13
N PHE A 99 14.15 -15.72 12.43
CA PHE A 99 13.39 -14.49 12.19
C PHE A 99 13.99 -13.31 12.98
N ASP A 100 14.31 -13.53 14.26
CA ASP A 100 14.83 -12.48 15.15
C ASP A 100 16.24 -12.03 14.70
N SER A 101 17.12 -12.98 14.36
CA SER A 101 18.44 -12.67 13.81
C SER A 101 18.34 -11.86 12.52
N LEU A 102 17.49 -12.28 11.59
CA LEU A 102 17.31 -11.57 10.33
C LEU A 102 16.69 -10.18 10.52
N THR A 103 15.78 -10.04 11.49
CA THR A 103 15.15 -8.76 11.81
C THR A 103 16.19 -7.80 12.40
N ALA A 104 17.02 -8.28 13.34
CA ALA A 104 18.12 -7.49 13.89
C ALA A 104 19.10 -7.00 12.80
N ASP A 105 19.44 -7.84 11.82
CA ASP A 105 20.30 -7.44 10.70
C ASP A 105 19.64 -6.43 9.77
N ILE A 106 18.33 -6.54 9.55
CA ILE A 106 17.57 -5.53 8.80
C ILE A 106 17.53 -4.20 9.55
N ASP A 107 17.32 -4.25 10.87
CA ASP A 107 17.19 -3.06 11.71
C ASP A 107 18.51 -2.29 11.84
N LYS A 108 19.66 -2.97 11.81
CA LYS A 108 21.00 -2.29 11.72
C LYS A 108 21.13 -1.41 10.48
N THR A 109 20.43 -1.72 9.42
CA THR A 109 20.41 -0.95 8.16
C THR A 109 19.14 -0.09 8.01
N ALA A 110 18.26 -0.11 9.02
CA ALA A 110 17.04 0.69 9.02
C ALA A 110 17.39 2.19 8.97
N GLY A 111 16.67 2.92 8.15
CA GLY A 111 16.94 4.35 7.92
C GLY A 111 18.03 4.64 6.87
N GLN A 112 18.89 3.68 6.53
CA GLN A 112 19.85 3.88 5.44
C GLN A 112 19.16 3.76 4.07
N LYS A 113 19.52 4.68 3.17
CA LYS A 113 19.06 4.63 1.78
C LYS A 113 19.72 3.47 1.06
N THR A 114 18.93 2.58 0.47
CA THR A 114 19.46 1.54 -0.43
C THR A 114 20.11 2.19 -1.67
N PRO A 115 21.02 1.50 -2.40
CA PRO A 115 21.60 2.05 -3.63
C PRO A 115 20.55 2.54 -4.62
N ALA A 116 19.48 1.75 -4.85
CA ALA A 116 18.38 2.15 -5.73
C ALA A 116 17.57 3.36 -5.19
N GLU A 117 17.48 3.52 -3.87
CA GLU A 117 16.87 4.71 -3.27
C GLU A 117 17.78 5.94 -3.38
N LYS A 118 19.09 5.78 -3.28
CA LYS A 118 20.05 6.88 -3.49
C LYS A 118 19.97 7.42 -4.92
N GLU A 119 19.91 6.53 -5.90
CA GLU A 119 19.79 6.86 -7.31
C GLU A 119 18.48 7.60 -7.64
N GLN A 120 17.37 7.24 -7.00
CA GLN A 120 16.04 7.83 -7.22
C GLN A 120 15.71 8.93 -6.20
N TRP A 121 16.66 9.31 -5.32
CA TRP A 121 16.39 10.29 -4.28
C TRP A 121 16.16 11.68 -4.89
N THR A 122 15.21 12.39 -4.33
CA THR A 122 14.84 13.75 -4.70
C THR A 122 14.53 14.56 -3.42
N THR A 123 14.22 15.83 -3.56
CA THR A 123 13.79 16.71 -2.46
C THR A 123 12.32 17.10 -2.63
N MET A 124 11.68 17.58 -1.56
CA MET A 124 10.33 18.15 -1.66
C MET A 124 10.32 19.41 -2.53
N GLU A 125 11.40 20.19 -2.53
CA GLU A 125 11.58 21.34 -3.42
C GLU A 125 11.50 20.93 -4.89
N ALA A 126 12.30 19.96 -5.32
CA ALA A 126 12.29 19.45 -6.70
C ALA A 126 10.93 18.82 -7.07
N LEU A 127 10.22 18.22 -6.12
CA LEU A 127 8.87 17.71 -6.34
C LEU A 127 7.85 18.86 -6.50
N ASN A 128 8.00 19.96 -5.76
CA ASN A 128 7.17 21.15 -5.88
C ASN A 128 7.39 21.84 -7.24
N GLU A 129 8.64 21.98 -7.70
CA GLU A 129 8.95 22.51 -9.04
C GLU A 129 8.28 21.69 -10.15
N LYS A 130 8.39 20.34 -10.08
CA LYS A 130 7.68 19.46 -11.01
C LYS A 130 6.16 19.66 -10.92
N MET A 131 5.63 19.82 -9.72
CA MET A 131 4.20 20.06 -9.52
C MET A 131 3.76 21.38 -10.15
N ASP A 132 4.58 22.42 -10.11
CA ASP A 132 4.27 23.72 -10.75
C ASP A 132 4.19 23.62 -12.27
N ILE A 133 5.05 22.81 -12.88
CA ILE A 133 4.95 22.49 -14.32
C ILE A 133 3.65 21.74 -14.61
N LEU A 134 3.33 20.72 -13.82
CA LEU A 134 2.09 19.95 -13.98
C LEU A 134 0.82 20.78 -13.76
N ILE A 135 0.86 21.78 -12.89
CA ILE A 135 -0.26 22.72 -12.69
C ILE A 135 -0.50 23.57 -13.93
N LYS A 136 0.56 24.01 -14.63
CA LYS A 136 0.41 24.75 -15.89
C LYS A 136 -0.23 23.86 -16.95
N GLU A 137 0.22 22.61 -17.09
CA GLU A 137 -0.40 21.63 -17.98
C GLU A 137 -1.88 21.36 -17.61
N PHE A 138 -2.16 21.17 -16.33
CA PHE A 138 -3.52 20.97 -15.82
C PHE A 138 -4.46 22.12 -16.20
N LYS A 139 -4.02 23.38 -16.03
CA LYS A 139 -4.80 24.58 -16.39
C LYS A 139 -5.13 24.65 -17.89
N THR A 140 -4.31 24.09 -18.74
CA THR A 140 -4.59 23.96 -20.18
C THR A 140 -5.58 22.84 -20.43
N LEU A 141 -5.34 21.66 -19.88
CA LEU A 141 -6.16 20.46 -20.08
C LEU A 141 -7.63 20.63 -19.61
N ILE A 142 -7.88 21.36 -18.53
CA ILE A 142 -9.25 21.60 -18.06
C ILE A 142 -10.08 22.46 -19.02
N LYS A 143 -9.45 23.21 -19.93
CA LYS A 143 -10.14 24.02 -20.95
C LYS A 143 -10.42 23.23 -22.23
N GLU A 144 -9.67 22.14 -22.47
CA GLU A 144 -9.82 21.29 -23.66
C GLU A 144 -11.03 20.34 -23.53
N PRO A 145 -11.53 19.79 -24.64
CA PRO A 145 -12.56 18.73 -24.63
C PRO A 145 -12.11 17.53 -23.78
N LEU A 146 -13.07 16.92 -23.07
CA LEU A 146 -12.79 15.76 -22.21
C LEU A 146 -12.70 14.47 -23.02
N THR A 147 -11.55 14.22 -23.63
CA THR A 147 -11.21 12.93 -24.24
C THR A 147 -10.71 11.95 -23.18
N LYS A 148 -10.69 10.64 -23.50
CA LYS A 148 -10.09 9.62 -22.60
C LYS A 148 -8.63 9.94 -22.26
N THR A 149 -7.87 10.49 -23.17
CA THR A 149 -6.48 10.89 -22.95
C THR A 149 -6.39 12.05 -21.97
N ASN A 150 -7.19 13.12 -22.18
CA ASN A 150 -7.21 14.29 -21.30
C ASN A 150 -7.75 13.94 -19.92
N TYR A 151 -8.78 13.10 -19.83
CA TYR A 151 -9.26 12.55 -18.56
C TYR A 151 -8.12 11.91 -17.75
N ASN A 152 -7.37 11.01 -18.38
CA ASN A 152 -6.26 10.32 -17.71
C ASN A 152 -5.14 11.29 -17.30
N LYS A 153 -4.78 12.27 -18.11
CA LYS A 153 -3.77 13.28 -17.77
C LYS A 153 -4.23 14.14 -16.59
N ILE A 154 -5.45 14.68 -16.63
CA ILE A 154 -6.04 15.48 -15.56
C ILE A 154 -6.04 14.71 -14.24
N ARG A 155 -6.53 13.46 -14.25
CA ARG A 155 -6.53 12.60 -13.06
C ARG A 155 -5.11 12.32 -12.56
N ASN A 156 -4.16 12.03 -13.45
CA ASN A 156 -2.79 11.71 -13.06
C ASN A 156 -2.10 12.91 -12.39
N ILE A 157 -2.29 14.12 -12.91
CA ILE A 157 -1.79 15.34 -12.28
C ILE A 157 -2.46 15.56 -10.92
N PHE A 158 -3.76 15.32 -10.81
CA PHE A 158 -4.47 15.40 -9.53
C PHE A 158 -3.92 14.37 -8.53
N ILE A 159 -3.62 13.14 -8.93
CA ILE A 159 -2.97 12.14 -8.07
C ILE A 159 -1.62 12.64 -7.54
N VAL A 160 -0.81 13.28 -8.37
CA VAL A 160 0.46 13.85 -7.91
C VAL A 160 0.23 14.96 -6.88
N SER A 161 -0.77 15.83 -7.08
CA SER A 161 -1.09 16.91 -6.15
C SER A 161 -1.48 16.40 -4.75
N LEU A 162 -2.15 15.24 -4.66
CA LEU A 162 -2.49 14.57 -3.39
C LEU A 162 -1.25 14.11 -2.60
N HIS A 163 -0.11 13.97 -3.26
CA HIS A 163 1.13 13.51 -2.63
C HIS A 163 2.14 14.62 -2.40
N VAL A 164 2.11 15.67 -3.21
CA VAL A 164 3.11 16.74 -3.16
C VAL A 164 2.57 17.96 -2.41
N LEU A 165 1.29 18.32 -2.58
CA LEU A 165 0.72 19.53 -2.00
C LEU A 165 0.07 19.29 -0.63
N LEU A 166 -0.23 18.03 -0.27
CA LEU A 166 -0.80 17.73 1.03
C LEU A 166 0.28 17.35 2.05
N PRO A 167 0.18 17.81 3.30
CA PRO A 167 1.09 17.39 4.36
C PRO A 167 0.93 15.89 4.63
N ASN A 168 2.01 15.27 5.11
CA ASN A 168 2.02 13.85 5.45
C ASN A 168 1.51 12.96 4.30
N PRO A 169 2.25 12.84 3.19
CA PRO A 169 1.84 12.08 2.02
C PRO A 169 1.37 10.68 2.38
N ARG A 170 0.17 10.32 1.96
CA ARG A 170 -0.43 9.01 2.26
C ARG A 170 -0.07 8.00 1.17
N ARG A 171 -0.07 6.70 1.49
CA ARG A 171 0.11 5.66 0.48
C ARG A 171 -1.11 5.63 -0.45
N ASN A 172 -1.55 4.48 -0.85
CA ASN A 172 -2.60 4.26 -1.85
C ASN A 172 -4.04 4.47 -1.33
N ILE A 173 -4.22 5.16 -0.21
CA ILE A 173 -5.53 5.32 0.43
C ILE A 173 -6.51 6.11 -0.44
N TRP A 174 -6.02 7.07 -1.19
CA TRP A 174 -6.82 7.92 -2.06
C TRP A 174 -7.65 7.17 -3.12
N ARG A 175 -7.26 5.93 -3.45
CA ARG A 175 -8.00 5.08 -4.40
C ARG A 175 -9.40 4.69 -3.94
N THR A 176 -9.65 4.74 -2.64
CA THR A 176 -10.88 4.28 -1.99
C THR A 176 -11.61 5.42 -1.30
N VAL A 177 -11.18 6.66 -1.51
CA VAL A 177 -11.80 7.84 -0.92
C VAL A 177 -13.00 8.23 -1.76
N ILE A 178 -14.13 8.42 -1.09
CA ILE A 178 -15.38 8.93 -1.65
C ILE A 178 -15.39 10.46 -1.49
N TYR A 179 -15.72 11.17 -2.56
CA TYR A 179 -15.94 12.60 -2.54
C TYR A 179 -17.35 12.90 -2.02
N THR A 180 -17.49 13.87 -1.10
CA THR A 180 -18.80 14.19 -0.54
C THR A 180 -18.85 15.58 0.09
N SER A 181 -20.06 16.16 0.21
CA SER A 181 -20.36 17.29 1.07
C SER A 181 -20.64 16.80 2.50
N LYS A 182 -20.52 17.69 3.50
CA LYS A 182 -20.87 17.36 4.88
C LYS A 182 -22.31 16.92 5.01
N LYS A 183 -23.25 17.65 4.38
CA LYS A 183 -24.69 17.34 4.41
C LYS A 183 -24.96 15.93 3.88
N HIS A 184 -24.35 15.55 2.76
CA HIS A 184 -24.51 14.20 2.20
C HIS A 184 -23.85 13.13 3.08
N HIS A 185 -22.63 13.38 3.56
CA HIS A 185 -21.97 12.47 4.49
C HIS A 185 -22.80 12.19 5.75
N ASP A 186 -23.39 13.24 6.35
CA ASP A 186 -24.18 13.11 7.58
C ASP A 186 -25.52 12.38 7.34
N SER A 187 -26.03 12.34 6.11
CA SER A 187 -27.23 11.58 5.72
C SER A 187 -26.97 10.09 5.52
N ILE A 188 -25.71 9.65 5.37
CA ILE A 188 -25.36 8.24 5.20
C ILE A 188 -25.48 7.50 6.53
N PRO A 189 -26.12 6.34 6.62
CA PRO A 189 -26.15 5.51 7.83
C PRO A 189 -24.76 5.24 8.39
N LYS A 190 -24.59 5.25 9.72
CA LYS A 190 -23.30 5.11 10.39
C LYS A 190 -22.57 3.84 9.95
N GLU A 191 -23.27 2.71 9.86
CA GLU A 191 -22.72 1.41 9.48
C GLU A 191 -22.08 1.47 8.09
N THR A 192 -22.69 2.20 7.16
CA THR A 192 -22.18 2.42 5.80
C THR A 192 -20.99 3.38 5.82
N ARG A 193 -21.08 4.46 6.62
CA ARG A 193 -19.98 5.44 6.76
C ARG A 193 -18.71 4.78 7.28
N ASP A 194 -18.81 3.90 8.26
CA ASP A 194 -17.67 3.22 8.87
C ASP A 194 -16.96 2.26 7.90
N MET A 195 -17.62 1.90 6.80
CA MET A 195 -17.06 1.02 5.76
C MET A 195 -16.29 1.76 4.64
N HIS A 196 -16.20 3.09 4.68
CA HIS A 196 -15.59 3.88 3.61
C HIS A 196 -14.72 5.02 4.15
N ASN A 197 -13.83 5.51 3.30
CA ASN A 197 -13.05 6.73 3.54
C ASN A 197 -13.67 7.89 2.75
N TYR A 198 -13.67 9.11 3.32
CA TYR A 198 -14.33 10.25 2.71
C TYR A 198 -13.43 11.48 2.65
N LEU A 199 -13.53 12.23 1.56
CA LEU A 199 -13.07 13.60 1.47
C LEU A 199 -14.30 14.53 1.53
N ILE A 200 -14.48 15.22 2.65
CA ILE A 200 -15.49 16.26 2.79
C ILE A 200 -14.89 17.55 2.24
N ALA A 201 -15.40 18.01 1.08
CA ALA A 201 -14.85 19.13 0.34
C ALA A 201 -15.69 20.40 0.55
N GLU A 202 -15.56 21.00 1.72
CA GLU A 202 -16.20 22.27 2.09
C GLU A 202 -15.15 23.29 2.57
N LYS A 203 -15.59 24.42 3.14
CA LYS A 203 -14.70 25.44 3.71
C LYS A 203 -13.69 24.83 4.67
N ASP A 204 -14.15 23.95 5.55
CA ASP A 204 -13.34 23.16 6.48
C ASP A 204 -13.15 21.74 5.92
N MET A 205 -12.33 21.64 4.89
CA MET A 205 -12.06 20.37 4.21
C MET A 205 -11.50 19.32 5.17
N ARG A 206 -12.09 18.12 5.18
CA ARG A 206 -11.66 17.02 6.06
C ARG A 206 -11.51 15.71 5.30
N LEU A 207 -10.47 14.98 5.62
CA LEU A 207 -10.28 13.60 5.18
C LEU A 207 -10.61 12.65 6.33
N ILE A 208 -11.66 11.87 6.18
CA ILE A 208 -12.09 10.84 7.15
C ILE A 208 -11.60 9.50 6.68
N LEU A 209 -10.81 8.84 7.51
CA LEU A 209 -10.21 7.54 7.24
C LEU A 209 -10.77 6.50 8.20
N ASN A 210 -11.84 5.82 7.81
CA ASN A 210 -12.44 4.72 8.58
C ASN A 210 -11.75 3.39 8.27
N ILE A 211 -11.30 3.20 7.03
CA ILE A 211 -10.60 2.00 6.59
C ILE A 211 -9.12 2.30 6.37
N GLN A 212 -8.29 1.89 7.31
CA GLN A 212 -6.84 1.98 7.18
C GLN A 212 -6.14 0.76 7.81
N LYS A 213 -4.84 0.62 7.53
CA LYS A 213 -4.06 -0.55 7.92
C LYS A 213 -4.13 -0.83 9.43
N ASN A 214 -4.16 0.19 10.25
CA ASN A 214 -4.11 0.09 11.72
C ASN A 214 -5.50 0.05 12.39
N GLN A 215 -6.58 0.00 11.60
CA GLN A 215 -7.99 -0.10 12.05
C GLN A 215 -8.51 1.05 12.94
N LEU A 216 -7.72 2.07 13.20
CA LEU A 216 -8.18 3.25 13.94
C LEU A 216 -8.77 4.26 12.95
N SER A 217 -10.01 4.66 13.19
CA SER A 217 -10.61 5.77 12.46
C SER A 217 -9.85 7.06 12.76
N GLN A 218 -9.62 7.88 11.75
CA GLN A 218 -8.91 9.14 11.88
C GLN A 218 -9.58 10.21 11.03
N THR A 219 -9.83 11.37 11.62
CA THR A 219 -10.21 12.57 10.88
C THR A 219 -9.01 13.51 10.79
N ILE A 220 -8.70 13.96 9.59
CA ILE A 220 -7.60 14.86 9.30
C ILE A 220 -8.20 16.16 8.80
N ASP A 221 -7.94 17.24 9.50
CA ASP A 221 -8.30 18.58 9.06
C ASP A 221 -7.37 19.01 7.92
N LEU A 222 -7.98 19.30 6.78
CA LEU A 222 -7.31 19.81 5.59
C LEU A 222 -7.65 21.31 5.35
N GLY A 223 -8.36 21.95 6.27
CA GLY A 223 -8.88 23.31 6.11
C GLY A 223 -7.82 24.40 5.95
N LYS A 224 -6.65 24.21 6.56
CA LYS A 224 -5.50 25.14 6.46
C LYS A 224 -4.62 24.89 5.21
N LEU A 225 -5.06 24.03 4.32
CA LEU A 225 -4.26 23.65 3.16
C LEU A 225 -4.09 24.77 2.15
N VAL A 226 -2.96 24.65 1.47
CA VAL A 226 -2.50 25.51 0.41
C VAL A 226 -3.64 25.81 -0.57
N GLN A 227 -3.93 27.09 -0.79
CA GLN A 227 -4.91 27.59 -1.75
C GLN A 227 -4.78 26.89 -3.13
N LYS A 228 -3.57 26.57 -3.51
CA LYS A 228 -3.19 25.85 -4.73
C LYS A 228 -3.87 24.47 -4.86
N PHE A 229 -3.91 23.68 -3.77
CA PHE A 229 -4.59 22.38 -3.79
C PHE A 229 -6.11 22.52 -3.92
N LYS A 230 -6.73 23.46 -3.19
CA LYS A 230 -8.17 23.71 -3.28
C LYS A 230 -8.60 24.08 -4.71
N GLN A 231 -7.81 24.91 -5.40
CA GLN A 231 -8.09 25.28 -6.79
C GLN A 231 -8.03 24.08 -7.73
N ILE A 232 -7.02 23.22 -7.57
CA ILE A 232 -6.88 22.01 -8.38
C ILE A 232 -8.03 21.06 -8.12
N LEU A 233 -8.38 20.79 -6.85
CA LEU A 233 -9.49 19.92 -6.48
C LEU A 233 -10.82 20.40 -7.08
N ASN A 234 -11.16 21.68 -6.90
CA ASN A 234 -12.41 22.22 -7.43
C ASN A 234 -12.49 22.11 -8.97
N SER A 235 -11.38 22.43 -9.64
CA SER A 235 -11.31 22.32 -11.10
C SER A 235 -11.37 20.85 -11.56
N TYR A 236 -10.74 19.94 -10.83
CA TYR A 236 -10.75 18.50 -11.08
C TYR A 236 -12.15 17.91 -10.96
N VAL A 237 -12.83 18.18 -9.83
CA VAL A 237 -14.18 17.71 -9.54
C VAL A 237 -15.16 18.22 -10.60
N LYS A 238 -15.12 19.54 -10.89
CA LYS A 238 -15.98 20.15 -11.90
C LYS A 238 -15.72 19.57 -13.30
N LYS A 239 -14.46 19.43 -13.71
CA LYS A 239 -14.09 18.97 -15.05
C LYS A 239 -14.46 17.52 -15.31
N LEU A 240 -14.33 16.65 -14.29
CA LEU A 240 -14.64 15.23 -14.39
C LEU A 240 -16.06 14.89 -13.92
N SER A 241 -16.88 15.90 -13.57
CA SER A 241 -18.27 15.74 -13.11
C SER A 241 -18.36 14.74 -11.93
N ILE A 242 -17.48 14.89 -10.92
CA ILE A 242 -17.51 14.04 -9.74
C ILE A 242 -18.58 14.56 -8.79
N GLU A 243 -19.52 13.70 -8.44
CA GLU A 243 -20.66 14.02 -7.58
C GLU A 243 -20.51 13.46 -6.15
N ASN A 244 -21.43 13.86 -5.26
CA ASN A 244 -21.48 13.32 -3.91
C ASN A 244 -21.73 11.80 -3.94
N GLY A 245 -20.86 11.04 -3.28
CA GLY A 245 -20.92 9.59 -3.25
C GLY A 245 -19.99 8.90 -4.26
N ASP A 246 -19.44 9.64 -5.20
CA ASP A 246 -18.49 9.11 -6.17
C ASP A 246 -17.11 8.84 -5.55
N LEU A 247 -16.39 7.88 -6.13
CA LEU A 247 -14.96 7.77 -5.86
C LEU A 247 -14.25 9.03 -6.34
N LEU A 248 -13.42 9.62 -5.47
CA LEU A 248 -12.59 10.76 -5.83
C LEU A 248 -11.67 10.47 -7.03
N LEU A 249 -11.18 9.23 -7.13
CA LEU A 249 -10.29 8.77 -8.18
C LEU A 249 -10.91 7.59 -8.92
N GLN A 250 -11.26 7.81 -10.18
CA GLN A 250 -11.86 6.80 -11.04
C GLN A 250 -11.03 6.55 -12.30
N THR A 251 -11.24 5.42 -12.97
CA THR A 251 -10.81 5.24 -14.35
C THR A 251 -11.71 6.06 -15.27
N SER A 252 -11.31 6.27 -16.54
CA SER A 252 -12.19 6.95 -17.54
C SER A 252 -13.49 6.20 -17.86
N ALA A 253 -13.66 4.99 -17.33
CA ALA A 253 -14.88 4.19 -17.42
C ALA A 253 -15.64 4.12 -16.08
N GLY A 254 -15.34 4.99 -15.11
CA GLY A 254 -16.01 5.05 -13.80
C GLY A 254 -15.56 3.99 -12.78
N GLY A 255 -14.61 3.13 -13.10
CA GLY A 255 -14.18 2.04 -12.21
C GLY A 255 -13.06 2.42 -11.23
N HIS A 256 -12.80 1.52 -10.27
CA HIS A 256 -11.72 1.65 -9.30
C HIS A 256 -10.33 1.57 -9.93
N LEU A 257 -9.40 2.39 -9.45
CA LEU A 257 -7.98 2.25 -9.76
C LEU A 257 -7.38 1.05 -8.99
N THR A 258 -6.69 0.14 -9.70
CA THR A 258 -5.91 -0.90 -9.02
C THR A 258 -4.69 -0.29 -8.33
N GLN A 259 -4.18 -0.97 -7.28
CA GLN A 259 -3.00 -0.50 -6.55
C GLN A 259 -1.77 -0.37 -7.45
N ASN A 260 -1.56 -1.34 -8.35
CA ASN A 260 -0.42 -1.32 -9.27
C ASN A 260 -0.54 -0.17 -10.28
N TYR A 261 -1.74 0.05 -10.81
CA TYR A 261 -1.99 1.15 -11.75
C TYR A 261 -1.73 2.52 -11.09
N TYR A 262 -2.27 2.73 -9.89
CA TYR A 262 -2.04 3.95 -9.10
C TYR A 262 -0.55 4.20 -8.82
N SER A 263 0.18 3.18 -8.37
CA SER A 263 1.61 3.30 -8.09
C SER A 263 2.44 3.60 -9.34
N ASN A 264 2.02 3.05 -10.50
CA ASN A 264 2.67 3.30 -11.79
C ASN A 264 2.41 4.72 -12.31
N ILE A 265 1.26 5.32 -12.00
CA ILE A 265 0.97 6.73 -12.37
C ILE A 265 2.03 7.64 -11.75
N LEU A 266 2.26 7.57 -10.45
CA LEU A 266 3.25 8.41 -9.76
C LEU A 266 4.65 8.23 -10.38
N LYS A 267 5.09 6.97 -10.57
CA LYS A 267 6.40 6.69 -11.18
C LYS A 267 6.55 7.27 -12.58
N LYS A 268 5.50 7.16 -13.42
CA LYS A 268 5.52 7.69 -14.78
C LYS A 268 5.47 9.21 -14.83
N THR A 269 4.75 9.85 -13.90
CA THR A 269 4.52 11.30 -13.93
C THR A 269 5.66 12.08 -13.27
N ILE A 270 6.18 11.60 -12.13
CA ILE A 270 7.21 12.31 -11.37
C ILE A 270 8.49 11.50 -11.10
N GLY A 271 8.59 10.29 -11.62
CA GLY A 271 9.78 9.42 -11.50
C GLY A 271 9.83 8.56 -10.26
N ILE A 272 9.03 8.84 -9.22
CA ILE A 272 9.07 8.14 -7.94
C ILE A 272 7.68 7.71 -7.46
N GLY A 273 7.63 6.66 -6.63
CA GLY A 273 6.36 6.16 -6.06
C GLY A 273 6.02 6.79 -4.71
N SER A 274 4.77 6.60 -4.26
CA SER A 274 4.25 7.15 -3.00
C SER A 274 5.09 6.81 -1.75
N SER A 275 5.74 5.65 -1.73
CA SER A 275 6.62 5.26 -0.61
C SER A 275 7.88 6.12 -0.56
N MET A 276 8.44 6.50 -1.72
CA MET A 276 9.60 7.37 -1.79
C MET A 276 9.24 8.80 -1.41
N ILE A 277 8.13 9.35 -1.92
CA ILE A 277 7.65 10.69 -1.54
C ILE A 277 7.52 10.79 -0.02
N ARG A 278 6.93 9.76 0.63
CA ARG A 278 6.81 9.74 2.10
C ARG A 278 8.14 9.71 2.83
N LYS A 279 9.14 9.00 2.28
CA LYS A 279 10.49 8.98 2.87
C LYS A 279 11.16 10.34 2.74
N VAL A 280 11.08 10.97 1.58
CA VAL A 280 11.59 12.33 1.34
C VAL A 280 10.95 13.31 2.31
N TYR A 281 9.61 13.33 2.37
CA TYR A 281 8.87 14.19 3.29
C TYR A 281 9.28 13.97 4.75
N ALA A 282 9.34 12.72 5.20
CA ALA A 282 9.71 12.41 6.58
C ALA A 282 11.16 12.84 6.89
N THR A 283 12.09 12.61 5.96
CA THR A 283 13.51 12.98 6.17
C THR A 283 13.69 14.49 6.29
N GLU A 284 12.97 15.28 5.48
CA GLU A 284 13.11 16.75 5.51
C GLU A 284 12.40 17.39 6.70
N ASN A 285 11.31 16.77 7.20
CA ASN A 285 10.59 17.30 8.36
C ASN A 285 11.14 16.82 9.72
N THR A 286 11.86 15.70 9.76
CA THR A 286 12.55 15.27 11.00
C THR A 286 13.83 16.07 11.26
N ASN A 287 14.40 16.74 10.26
CA ASN A 287 15.59 17.57 10.41
C ASN A 287 15.26 19.03 10.77
N ASN A 288 13.99 19.37 10.94
CA ASN A 288 13.51 20.72 11.28
C ASN A 288 12.97 20.81 12.72
N ASP A 289 13.01 19.72 13.49
CA ASP A 289 12.75 19.63 14.93
C ASP A 289 14.08 19.45 15.69
#